data_01e9feb2d32bf04281b5e2a2275dccbc
#
_entry.id   01e9feb2d32bf04281b5e2a2275dccbc
#
_cell.length_a   1.000
_cell.length_b   1.000
_cell.length_c   1.000
_cell.angle_alpha   90.00
_cell.angle_beta   90.00
_cell.angle_gamma   90.00
#
_symmetry.space_group_name_H-M   'P 1'
#
loop_
_entity.id
_entity.type
_entity.pdbx_description
1 polymer ?
#
loop_
_entity_poly.entity_id
_entity_poly.type
_entity_poly.pdbx_seq_one_letter_code
_entity_poly.pdbx_strand_id
1 'polypeptide(L)'
;MSKKIEKKSDKYNNISKKINQEKHKEILKIHKEIKTGIEKAIKGYKKAWEGTEQEIFAEMAFCILTPQSKAKNAWKAITNIVENGLLYEGKAEEIVEFLNIVRFKNNKSRYLVELRELMTRDGKLQPKKILSKIGDTFEKRKWILKNVKGMGLKEANHVLRNLGFGENIAILDRHILRNLEALNVIDEIPKTITEKKYYEIEEKMREYSDFSKIKMDELDLVLWYKEAGEIFK
;
A
#
# COMPACT_ATOMS: atom_id res chain seq x y z
N MET A 1 6.66 -32.75 -14.61
CA MET A 1 6.37 -32.35 -13.20
C MET A 1 7.63 -32.26 -12.32
N SER A 2 8.65 -33.10 -12.48
CA SER A 2 9.87 -33.18 -11.65
C SER A 2 10.71 -31.89 -11.58
N LYS A 3 11.11 -31.30 -12.71
CA LYS A 3 12.00 -30.10 -12.77
C LYS A 3 11.43 -28.83 -12.10
N LYS A 4 10.12 -28.68 -11.97
CA LYS A 4 9.48 -27.53 -11.33
C LYS A 4 9.49 -27.66 -9.80
N ILE A 5 9.44 -28.89 -9.31
CA ILE A 5 9.51 -29.25 -7.88
C ILE A 5 10.94 -29.11 -7.37
N GLU A 6 11.93 -29.61 -8.12
CA GLU A 6 13.36 -29.47 -7.79
C GLU A 6 13.80 -27.99 -7.71
N LYS A 7 13.45 -27.17 -8.73
CA LYS A 7 13.76 -25.72 -8.69
C LYS A 7 13.14 -25.01 -7.50
N LYS A 8 11.95 -25.43 -7.05
CA LYS A 8 11.28 -24.85 -5.89
C LYS A 8 11.97 -25.26 -4.58
N SER A 9 12.42 -26.51 -4.47
CA SER A 9 13.18 -27.03 -3.33
C SER A 9 14.53 -26.31 -3.16
N ASP A 10 15.28 -26.13 -4.25
CA ASP A 10 16.59 -25.44 -4.23
C ASP A 10 16.43 -23.95 -3.85
N LYS A 11 15.38 -23.30 -4.33
CA LYS A 11 15.06 -21.91 -3.99
C LYS A 11 14.76 -21.76 -2.49
N TYR A 12 13.97 -22.65 -1.90
CA TYR A 12 13.68 -22.66 -0.46
C TYR A 12 14.92 -22.92 0.40
N ASN A 13 15.79 -23.86 -0.01
CA ASN A 13 17.02 -24.15 0.68
C ASN A 13 17.98 -22.95 0.69
N ASN A 14 18.06 -22.21 -0.41
CA ASN A 14 18.87 -21.00 -0.51
C ASN A 14 18.35 -19.87 0.38
N ILE A 15 17.02 -19.64 0.37
CA ILE A 15 16.38 -18.64 1.24
C ILE A 15 16.60 -19.02 2.71
N SER A 16 16.34 -20.27 3.10
CA SER A 16 16.48 -20.74 4.48
C SER A 16 17.88 -20.49 5.07
N LYS A 17 18.93 -20.64 4.25
CA LYS A 17 20.33 -20.40 4.67
C LYS A 17 20.64 -18.90 4.85
N LYS A 18 19.95 -18.03 4.11
CA LYS A 18 20.21 -16.59 4.09
C LYS A 18 19.40 -15.85 5.16
N ILE A 19 18.19 -16.30 5.46
CA ILE A 19 17.25 -15.63 6.36
C ILE A 19 17.75 -15.64 7.81
N ASN A 20 17.61 -14.50 8.50
CA ASN A 20 17.81 -14.41 9.94
C ASN A 20 16.71 -15.21 10.65
N GLN A 21 17.07 -16.38 11.18
CA GLN A 21 16.15 -17.34 11.78
C GLN A 21 15.47 -16.82 13.04
N GLU A 22 16.15 -15.99 13.84
CA GLU A 22 15.57 -15.37 15.04
C GLU A 22 14.44 -14.40 14.65
N LYS A 23 14.74 -13.50 13.69
CA LYS A 23 13.76 -12.55 13.18
C LYS A 23 12.61 -13.24 12.44
N HIS A 24 12.89 -14.31 11.72
CA HIS A 24 11.85 -15.12 11.09
C HIS A 24 10.88 -15.71 12.12
N LYS A 25 11.39 -16.31 13.21
CA LYS A 25 10.55 -16.82 14.31
C LYS A 25 9.70 -15.71 14.95
N GLU A 26 10.27 -14.52 15.14
CA GLU A 26 9.56 -13.35 15.65
C GLU A 26 8.36 -12.97 14.73
N ILE A 27 8.58 -12.93 13.41
CA ILE A 27 7.51 -12.63 12.43
C ILE A 27 6.39 -13.70 12.47
N LEU A 28 6.75 -14.99 12.52
CA LEU A 28 5.76 -16.07 12.62
C LEU A 28 4.93 -15.97 13.91
N LYS A 29 5.57 -15.60 15.02
CA LYS A 29 4.91 -15.41 16.30
C LYS A 29 3.92 -14.25 16.22
N ILE A 30 4.36 -13.08 15.76
CA ILE A 30 3.50 -11.90 15.59
C ILE A 30 2.31 -12.24 14.68
N HIS A 31 2.56 -12.86 13.51
CA HIS A 31 1.50 -13.26 12.59
C HIS A 31 0.41 -14.09 13.29
N LYS A 32 0.82 -15.08 14.10
CA LYS A 32 -0.11 -15.91 14.85
C LYS A 32 -0.91 -15.12 15.89
N GLU A 33 -0.24 -14.20 16.62
CA GLU A 33 -0.84 -13.40 17.67
C GLU A 33 -1.90 -12.43 17.13
N ILE A 34 -1.64 -11.79 15.98
CA ILE A 34 -2.54 -10.78 15.41
C ILE A 34 -3.40 -11.29 14.25
N LYS A 35 -3.45 -12.58 14.01
CA LYS A 35 -4.11 -13.21 12.85
C LYS A 35 -5.55 -12.72 12.65
N THR A 36 -6.36 -12.71 13.71
CA THR A 36 -7.75 -12.22 13.66
C THR A 36 -7.84 -10.75 13.23
N GLY A 37 -6.91 -9.92 13.71
CA GLY A 37 -6.81 -8.51 13.29
C GLY A 37 -6.49 -8.37 11.81
N ILE A 38 -5.53 -9.18 11.31
CA ILE A 38 -5.15 -9.21 9.89
C ILE A 38 -6.35 -9.63 9.03
N GLU A 39 -7.03 -10.73 9.37
CA GLU A 39 -8.20 -11.22 8.63
C GLU A 39 -9.30 -10.16 8.56
N LYS A 40 -9.54 -9.45 9.68
CA LYS A 40 -10.50 -8.34 9.74
C LYS A 40 -10.09 -7.18 8.82
N ALA A 41 -8.80 -6.80 8.83
CA ALA A 41 -8.29 -5.73 7.97
C ALA A 41 -8.41 -6.08 6.49
N ILE A 42 -7.96 -7.27 6.08
CA ILE A 42 -8.05 -7.74 4.68
C ILE A 42 -9.50 -7.82 4.21
N LYS A 43 -10.40 -8.33 5.07
CA LYS A 43 -11.85 -8.31 4.77
C LYS A 43 -12.37 -6.88 4.60
N GLY A 44 -11.89 -5.94 5.43
CA GLY A 44 -12.21 -4.51 5.31
C GLY A 44 -11.74 -3.92 3.98
N TYR A 45 -10.53 -4.23 3.52
CA TYR A 45 -10.01 -3.78 2.23
C TYR A 45 -10.82 -4.32 1.05
N LYS A 46 -11.16 -5.62 1.07
CA LYS A 46 -12.02 -6.22 0.02
C LYS A 46 -13.40 -5.54 0.00
N LYS A 47 -13.96 -5.29 1.19
CA LYS A 47 -15.24 -4.57 1.31
C LYS A 47 -15.16 -3.11 0.83
N ALA A 48 -14.02 -2.44 0.99
CA ALA A 48 -13.84 -1.07 0.51
C ALA A 48 -14.03 -0.95 -1.02
N TRP A 49 -13.65 -1.99 -1.78
CA TRP A 49 -13.94 -2.04 -3.22
C TRP A 49 -15.43 -2.16 -3.56
N GLU A 50 -16.24 -2.72 -2.65
CA GLU A 50 -17.70 -2.82 -2.82
C GLU A 50 -18.41 -1.49 -2.52
N GLY A 51 -17.71 -0.54 -1.90
CA GLY A 51 -18.22 0.76 -1.51
C GLY A 51 -18.64 1.67 -2.67
N THR A 52 -19.09 2.86 -2.33
CA THR A 52 -19.50 3.91 -3.26
C THR A 52 -18.30 4.51 -4.01
N GLU A 53 -18.57 5.24 -5.09
CA GLU A 53 -17.55 5.98 -5.84
C GLU A 53 -16.81 6.99 -4.93
N GLN A 54 -17.53 7.63 -4.00
CA GLN A 54 -16.99 8.58 -3.03
C GLN A 54 -16.05 7.89 -2.03
N GLU A 55 -16.42 6.74 -1.49
CA GLU A 55 -15.58 5.98 -0.55
C GLU A 55 -14.29 5.52 -1.22
N ILE A 56 -14.36 5.01 -2.45
CA ILE A 56 -13.17 4.61 -3.22
C ILE A 56 -12.30 5.82 -3.52
N PHE A 57 -12.88 6.95 -3.87
CA PHE A 57 -12.15 8.20 -4.08
C PHE A 57 -11.44 8.67 -2.80
N ALA A 58 -12.10 8.57 -1.63
CA ALA A 58 -11.51 8.93 -0.35
C ALA A 58 -10.29 8.05 0.01
N GLU A 59 -10.32 6.74 -0.31
CA GLU A 59 -9.15 5.86 -0.15
C GLU A 59 -7.98 6.28 -1.06
N MET A 60 -8.25 6.66 -2.30
CA MET A 60 -7.21 7.18 -3.21
C MET A 60 -6.65 8.50 -2.69
N ALA A 61 -7.51 9.43 -2.28
CA ALA A 61 -7.15 10.72 -1.72
C ALA A 61 -6.30 10.58 -0.46
N PHE A 62 -6.65 9.64 0.43
CA PHE A 62 -5.84 9.32 1.61
C PHE A 62 -4.40 8.97 1.25
N CYS A 63 -4.20 8.13 0.23
CA CYS A 63 -2.86 7.72 -0.19
C CYS A 63 -2.02 8.88 -0.76
N ILE A 64 -2.64 9.90 -1.38
CA ILE A 64 -1.94 11.16 -1.76
C ILE A 64 -1.42 11.91 -0.52
N LEU A 65 -2.12 11.83 0.60
CA LEU A 65 -1.71 12.54 1.82
C LEU A 65 -0.63 11.81 2.63
N THR A 66 -0.38 10.52 2.40
CA THR A 66 0.56 9.72 3.19
C THR A 66 2.05 10.03 2.98
N PRO A 67 2.57 10.46 1.79
CA PRO A 67 4.00 10.74 1.63
C PRO A 67 4.53 11.68 2.71
N GLN A 68 5.57 11.22 3.43
CA GLN A 68 6.23 11.96 4.51
C GLN A 68 5.29 12.48 5.63
N SER A 69 4.13 11.89 5.81
CA SER A 69 3.16 12.22 6.85
C SER A 69 2.76 10.98 7.63
N LYS A 70 2.37 11.14 8.90
CA LYS A 70 1.82 10.02 9.68
C LYS A 70 0.49 9.60 9.07
N ALA A 71 0.29 8.30 8.86
CA ALA A 71 -0.94 7.77 8.26
C ALA A 71 -2.22 8.21 9.01
N LYS A 72 -2.19 8.22 10.35
CA LYS A 72 -3.31 8.73 11.17
C LYS A 72 -3.62 10.20 10.89
N ASN A 73 -2.59 11.05 10.70
CA ASN A 73 -2.81 12.45 10.37
C ASN A 73 -3.41 12.59 8.96
N ALA A 74 -2.92 11.81 8.00
CA ALA A 74 -3.47 11.79 6.64
C ALA A 74 -4.94 11.37 6.66
N TRP A 75 -5.28 10.33 7.42
CA TRP A 75 -6.66 9.88 7.55
C TRP A 75 -7.55 10.92 8.23
N LYS A 76 -7.10 11.51 9.34
CA LYS A 76 -7.82 12.60 10.02
C LYS A 76 -8.08 13.78 9.09
N ALA A 77 -7.09 14.16 8.26
CA ALA A 77 -7.26 15.23 7.28
C ALA A 77 -8.32 14.88 6.24
N ILE A 78 -8.30 13.66 5.66
CA ILE A 78 -9.33 13.21 4.71
C ILE A 78 -10.71 13.22 5.35
N THR A 79 -10.86 12.68 6.56
CA THR A 79 -12.14 12.68 7.28
C THR A 79 -12.70 14.09 7.42
N ASN A 80 -11.89 15.03 7.89
CA ASN A 80 -12.30 16.43 8.05
C ASN A 80 -12.70 17.07 6.71
N ILE A 81 -11.96 16.83 5.64
CA ILE A 81 -12.25 17.36 4.29
C ILE A 81 -13.56 16.77 3.76
N VAL A 82 -13.82 15.48 4.01
CA VAL A 82 -15.07 14.79 3.62
C VAL A 82 -16.26 15.38 4.39
N GLU A 83 -16.15 15.49 5.73
CA GLU A 83 -17.21 16.02 6.60
C GLU A 83 -17.62 17.44 6.24
N ASN A 84 -16.69 18.24 5.68
CA ASN A 84 -16.95 19.59 5.20
C ASN A 84 -17.36 19.65 3.71
N GLY A 85 -17.56 18.50 3.04
CA GLY A 85 -17.95 18.44 1.62
C GLY A 85 -16.83 18.80 0.63
N LEU A 86 -15.67 19.24 1.11
CA LEU A 86 -14.61 19.82 0.29
C LEU A 86 -13.85 18.79 -0.55
N LEU A 87 -13.85 17.52 -0.16
CA LEU A 87 -13.14 16.49 -0.94
C LEU A 87 -13.74 16.36 -2.35
N TYR A 88 -15.03 16.54 -2.49
CA TYR A 88 -15.77 16.31 -3.73
C TYR A 88 -15.99 17.57 -4.55
N GLU A 89 -16.00 18.76 -3.94
CA GLU A 89 -16.38 20.01 -4.60
C GLU A 89 -15.44 21.19 -4.29
N GLY A 90 -14.67 21.11 -3.18
CA GLY A 90 -13.80 22.20 -2.71
C GLY A 90 -12.65 22.53 -3.67
N LYS A 91 -12.22 23.78 -3.67
CA LYS A 91 -11.01 24.23 -4.36
C LYS A 91 -9.76 23.92 -3.55
N ALA A 92 -8.59 23.94 -4.18
CA ALA A 92 -7.33 23.63 -3.52
C ALA A 92 -7.04 24.60 -2.35
N GLU A 93 -7.44 25.85 -2.47
CA GLU A 93 -7.28 26.93 -1.46
C GLU A 93 -8.15 26.67 -0.23
N GLU A 94 -9.30 25.99 -0.36
CA GLU A 94 -10.15 25.60 0.75
C GLU A 94 -9.66 24.32 1.41
N ILE A 95 -9.26 23.33 0.62
CA ILE A 95 -8.73 22.04 1.08
C ILE A 95 -7.44 22.23 1.89
N VAL A 96 -6.55 23.14 1.49
CA VAL A 96 -5.25 23.34 2.12
C VAL A 96 -5.33 23.70 3.61
N GLU A 97 -6.40 24.37 4.02
CA GLU A 97 -6.63 24.76 5.42
C GLU A 97 -6.79 23.55 6.36
N PHE A 98 -7.28 22.43 5.83
CA PHE A 98 -7.44 21.16 6.55
C PHE A 98 -6.18 20.27 6.53
N LEU A 99 -5.15 20.67 5.78
CA LEU A 99 -3.92 19.88 5.60
C LEU A 99 -2.76 20.32 6.49
N ASN A 100 -2.96 21.15 7.51
CA ASN A 100 -1.90 21.64 8.40
C ASN A 100 -1.17 20.52 9.17
N ILE A 101 -1.80 19.36 9.34
CA ILE A 101 -1.24 18.19 10.04
C ILE A 101 -0.47 17.23 9.11
N VAL A 102 -0.39 17.52 7.81
CA VAL A 102 0.39 16.75 6.83
C VAL A 102 1.44 17.61 6.15
N ARG A 103 2.53 16.99 5.70
CA ARG A 103 3.60 17.71 4.98
C ARG A 103 3.19 18.00 3.54
N PHE A 104 3.77 19.08 2.97
CA PHE A 104 3.54 19.49 1.57
C PHE A 104 2.08 19.82 1.24
N LYS A 105 1.37 20.42 2.19
CA LYS A 105 -0.06 20.69 2.10
C LYS A 105 -0.49 21.40 0.81
N ASN A 106 0.28 22.38 0.33
CA ASN A 106 -0.03 23.16 -0.88
C ASN A 106 0.03 22.31 -2.16
N ASN A 107 0.96 21.37 -2.27
CA ASN A 107 1.00 20.45 -3.40
C ASN A 107 -0.10 19.40 -3.29
N LYS A 108 -0.29 18.85 -2.08
CA LYS A 108 -1.27 17.81 -1.84
C LYS A 108 -2.70 18.29 -2.07
N SER A 109 -3.05 19.53 -1.67
CA SER A 109 -4.39 20.09 -1.97
C SER A 109 -4.64 20.16 -3.48
N ARG A 110 -3.65 20.61 -4.26
CA ARG A 110 -3.76 20.61 -5.74
C ARG A 110 -3.89 19.21 -6.31
N TYR A 111 -3.08 18.25 -5.82
CA TYR A 111 -3.16 16.87 -6.30
C TYR A 111 -4.51 16.19 -5.98
N LEU A 112 -5.17 16.56 -4.88
CA LEU A 112 -6.53 16.08 -4.58
C LEU A 112 -7.54 16.60 -5.61
N VAL A 113 -7.46 17.88 -6.00
CA VAL A 113 -8.31 18.44 -7.04
C VAL A 113 -8.03 17.80 -8.41
N GLU A 114 -6.77 17.69 -8.81
CA GLU A 114 -6.37 17.03 -10.05
C GLU A 114 -6.82 15.56 -10.08
N LEU A 115 -6.73 14.84 -8.95
CA LEU A 115 -7.25 13.47 -8.85
C LEU A 115 -8.77 13.44 -9.06
N ARG A 116 -9.50 14.38 -8.46
CA ARG A 116 -10.96 14.49 -8.63
C ARG A 116 -11.35 14.73 -10.08
N GLU A 117 -10.67 15.65 -10.74
CA GLU A 117 -10.88 15.93 -12.17
C GLU A 117 -10.58 14.67 -13.03
N LEU A 118 -9.48 13.99 -12.74
CA LEU A 118 -9.10 12.74 -13.41
C LEU A 118 -10.15 11.63 -13.22
N MET A 119 -10.79 11.56 -12.05
CA MET A 119 -11.79 10.54 -11.72
C MET A 119 -13.22 10.93 -12.04
N THR A 120 -13.44 12.13 -12.59
CA THR A 120 -14.77 12.61 -12.99
C THR A 120 -14.99 12.36 -14.48
N ARG A 121 -16.15 11.81 -14.84
CA ARG A 121 -16.62 11.64 -16.22
C ARG A 121 -18.11 12.04 -16.28
N ASP A 122 -18.48 12.82 -17.28
CA ASP A 122 -19.85 13.29 -17.48
C ASP A 122 -20.41 13.97 -16.22
N GLY A 123 -19.59 14.79 -15.56
CA GLY A 123 -19.95 15.50 -14.32
C GLY A 123 -20.11 14.61 -13.08
N LYS A 124 -19.78 13.32 -13.15
CA LYS A 124 -19.92 12.37 -12.03
C LYS A 124 -18.58 11.78 -11.64
N LEU A 125 -18.30 11.70 -10.34
CA LEU A 125 -17.14 11.01 -9.77
C LEU A 125 -17.30 9.50 -9.98
N GLN A 126 -16.33 8.86 -10.66
CA GLN A 126 -16.44 7.46 -11.09
C GLN A 126 -15.10 6.68 -10.94
N PRO A 127 -14.36 6.76 -9.82
CA PRO A 127 -13.09 6.06 -9.65
C PRO A 127 -13.22 4.54 -9.77
N LYS A 128 -14.25 3.93 -9.17
CA LYS A 128 -14.53 2.49 -9.28
C LYS A 128 -14.75 2.08 -10.72
N LYS A 129 -15.62 2.79 -11.42
CA LYS A 129 -15.95 2.51 -12.82
C LYS A 129 -14.75 2.68 -13.74
N ILE A 130 -13.87 3.65 -13.46
CA ILE A 130 -12.61 3.84 -14.21
C ILE A 130 -11.65 2.71 -13.94
N LEU A 131 -11.38 2.40 -12.66
CA LEU A 131 -10.43 1.35 -12.29
C LEU A 131 -10.92 -0.06 -12.66
N SER A 132 -12.22 -0.33 -12.67
CA SER A 132 -12.76 -1.62 -13.06
C SER A 132 -12.57 -1.96 -14.54
N LYS A 133 -12.38 -0.95 -15.40
CA LYS A 133 -12.09 -1.13 -16.83
C LYS A 133 -10.62 -1.43 -17.10
N ILE A 134 -9.75 -1.24 -16.13
CA ILE A 134 -8.33 -1.56 -16.21
C ILE A 134 -8.17 -3.01 -15.75
N GLY A 135 -7.37 -3.78 -16.47
CA GLY A 135 -7.20 -5.22 -16.26
C GLY A 135 -6.78 -5.64 -14.84
N ASP A 136 -5.67 -6.32 -14.69
CA ASP A 136 -5.24 -6.84 -13.38
C ASP A 136 -4.65 -5.76 -12.44
N THR A 137 -4.18 -6.19 -11.29
CA THR A 137 -3.56 -5.31 -10.27
C THR A 137 -2.34 -4.57 -10.80
N PHE A 138 -1.52 -5.22 -11.63
CA PHE A 138 -0.30 -4.62 -12.17
C PHE A 138 -0.60 -3.59 -13.25
N GLU A 139 -1.65 -3.80 -14.04
CA GLU A 139 -2.14 -2.83 -15.03
C GLU A 139 -2.77 -1.62 -14.32
N LYS A 140 -3.56 -1.83 -13.26
CA LYS A 140 -4.06 -0.74 -12.40
C LYS A 140 -2.92 0.08 -11.80
N ARG A 141 -1.87 -0.59 -11.28
CA ARG A 141 -0.67 0.08 -10.76
C ARG A 141 -0.01 0.97 -11.81
N LYS A 142 0.24 0.44 -13.01
CA LYS A 142 0.82 1.20 -14.12
C LYS A 142 -0.05 2.40 -14.48
N TRP A 143 -1.36 2.21 -14.53
CA TRP A 143 -2.28 3.29 -14.83
C TRP A 143 -2.24 4.40 -13.78
N ILE A 144 -2.25 4.04 -12.49
CA ILE A 144 -2.15 5.01 -11.37
C ILE A 144 -0.84 5.79 -11.48
N LEU A 145 0.29 5.11 -11.65
CA LEU A 145 1.61 5.75 -11.78
C LEU A 145 1.69 6.73 -12.94
N LYS A 146 1.06 6.41 -14.06
CA LYS A 146 1.07 7.25 -15.26
C LYS A 146 0.18 8.47 -15.15
N ASN A 147 -0.96 8.35 -14.47
CA ASN A 147 -2.04 9.33 -14.56
C ASN A 147 -2.27 10.12 -13.27
N VAL A 148 -1.91 9.59 -12.09
CA VAL A 148 -2.19 10.24 -10.81
C VAL A 148 -0.96 10.99 -10.32
N LYS A 149 -1.05 12.30 -10.26
CA LYS A 149 0.02 13.16 -9.72
C LYS A 149 0.19 12.95 -8.21
N GLY A 150 1.44 12.98 -7.76
CA GLY A 150 1.78 12.85 -6.34
C GLY A 150 1.79 11.42 -5.81
N MET A 151 1.58 10.40 -6.66
CA MET A 151 1.70 8.99 -6.33
C MET A 151 2.92 8.35 -6.99
N GLY A 152 3.79 7.75 -6.18
CA GLY A 152 4.83 6.81 -6.62
C GLY A 152 4.36 5.36 -6.50
N LEU A 153 5.28 4.41 -6.71
CA LEU A 153 5.00 2.96 -6.61
C LEU A 153 4.42 2.58 -5.24
N LYS A 154 4.99 3.13 -4.17
CA LYS A 154 4.55 2.86 -2.80
C LYS A 154 3.10 3.31 -2.59
N GLU A 155 2.75 4.52 -3.01
CA GLU A 155 1.39 5.07 -2.87
C GLU A 155 0.39 4.35 -3.78
N ALA A 156 0.76 4.02 -5.01
CA ALA A 156 -0.08 3.24 -5.92
C ALA A 156 -0.41 1.85 -5.35
N ASN A 157 0.59 1.17 -4.80
CA ASN A 157 0.39 -0.11 -4.12
C ASN A 157 -0.46 0.03 -2.84
N HIS A 158 -0.30 1.15 -2.12
CA HIS A 158 -1.11 1.43 -0.93
C HIS A 158 -2.60 1.61 -1.30
N VAL A 159 -2.92 2.37 -2.35
CA VAL A 159 -4.29 2.45 -2.89
C VAL A 159 -4.83 1.07 -3.22
N LEU A 160 -4.07 0.30 -3.99
CA LEU A 160 -4.51 -1.02 -4.46
C LEU A 160 -4.74 -1.98 -3.29
N ARG A 161 -3.87 -1.99 -2.28
CA ARG A 161 -4.05 -2.80 -1.08
C ARG A 161 -5.30 -2.38 -0.31
N ASN A 162 -5.53 -1.08 -0.11
CA ASN A 162 -6.71 -0.57 0.59
C ASN A 162 -8.02 -0.87 -0.16
N LEU A 163 -7.96 -1.09 -1.46
CA LEU A 163 -9.08 -1.50 -2.30
C LEU A 163 -9.16 -3.02 -2.51
N GLY A 164 -8.41 -3.82 -1.75
CA GLY A 164 -8.49 -5.29 -1.77
C GLY A 164 -7.68 -5.97 -2.86
N PHE A 165 -6.76 -5.26 -3.54
CA PHE A 165 -5.88 -5.80 -4.59
C PHE A 165 -4.44 -6.04 -4.09
N GLY A 166 -4.24 -6.25 -2.78
CA GLY A 166 -2.92 -6.30 -2.13
C GLY A 166 -2.15 -7.61 -2.29
N GLU A 167 -2.77 -8.69 -2.76
CA GLU A 167 -2.25 -10.07 -2.64
C GLU A 167 -0.85 -10.30 -3.25
N ASN A 168 -0.43 -9.50 -4.25
CA ASN A 168 0.81 -9.72 -5.00
C ASN A 168 1.70 -8.47 -5.13
N ILE A 169 1.46 -7.45 -4.32
CA ILE A 169 2.20 -6.18 -4.34
C ILE A 169 2.75 -5.84 -2.95
N ALA A 170 3.83 -5.06 -2.90
CA ALA A 170 4.45 -4.62 -1.66
C ALA A 170 4.32 -3.09 -1.49
N ILE A 171 4.09 -2.63 -0.26
CA ILE A 171 4.13 -1.22 0.11
C ILE A 171 5.48 -0.94 0.76
N LEU A 172 6.51 -0.69 -0.05
CA LEU A 172 7.89 -0.56 0.41
C LEU A 172 8.12 0.81 1.08
N ASP A 173 7.59 0.95 2.28
CA ASP A 173 7.90 2.08 3.15
C ASP A 173 9.16 1.81 4.00
N ARG A 174 9.53 2.79 4.84
CA ARG A 174 10.72 2.69 5.70
C ARG A 174 10.62 1.53 6.70
N HIS A 175 9.43 1.22 7.20
CA HIS A 175 9.23 0.16 8.18
C HIS A 175 9.36 -1.21 7.54
N ILE A 176 8.75 -1.39 6.37
CA ILE A 176 8.86 -2.63 5.58
C ILE A 176 10.32 -2.87 5.19
N LEU A 177 11.02 -1.85 4.66
CA LEU A 177 12.43 -2.00 4.25
C LEU A 177 13.35 -2.39 5.41
N ARG A 178 13.18 -1.79 6.61
CA ARG A 178 13.97 -2.15 7.80
C ARG A 178 13.72 -3.60 8.22
N ASN A 179 12.49 -4.05 8.18
CA ASN A 179 12.19 -5.44 8.50
C ASN A 179 12.74 -6.42 7.48
N LEU A 180 12.68 -6.09 6.18
CA LEU A 180 13.27 -6.92 5.12
C LEU A 180 14.79 -7.02 5.25
N GLU A 181 15.48 -5.93 5.63
CA GLU A 181 16.91 -5.93 5.93
C GLU A 181 17.22 -6.76 7.19
N ALA A 182 16.50 -6.54 8.30
CA ALA A 182 16.69 -7.31 9.54
C ALA A 182 16.43 -8.80 9.36
N LEU A 183 15.57 -9.18 8.43
CA LEU A 183 15.30 -10.56 8.02
C LEU A 183 16.36 -11.13 7.07
N ASN A 184 17.31 -10.34 6.58
CA ASN A 184 18.23 -10.67 5.48
C ASN A 184 17.52 -11.04 4.16
N VAL A 185 16.31 -10.53 3.95
CA VAL A 185 15.60 -10.61 2.66
C VAL A 185 16.24 -9.68 1.64
N ILE A 186 16.66 -8.50 2.10
CA ILE A 186 17.53 -7.58 1.36
C ILE A 186 18.84 -7.39 2.13
N ASP A 187 19.91 -7.09 1.42
CA ASP A 187 21.25 -6.95 2.02
C ASP A 187 21.42 -5.59 2.70
N GLU A 188 20.80 -4.54 2.13
CA GLU A 188 20.82 -3.16 2.66
C GLU A 188 19.59 -2.38 2.19
N ILE A 189 19.22 -1.34 2.95
CA ILE A 189 18.19 -0.38 2.54
C ILE A 189 18.82 0.57 1.51
N PRO A 190 18.32 0.61 0.26
CA PRO A 190 18.90 1.46 -0.76
C PRO A 190 18.68 2.94 -0.43
N LYS A 191 19.69 3.79 -0.68
CA LYS A 191 19.61 5.26 -0.49
C LYS A 191 18.51 5.88 -1.37
N THR A 192 18.31 5.34 -2.57
CA THR A 192 17.27 5.74 -3.51
C THR A 192 16.62 4.49 -4.10
N ILE A 193 15.29 4.47 -4.13
CA ILE A 193 14.54 3.36 -4.71
C ILE A 193 14.09 3.76 -6.12
N THR A 194 14.81 3.32 -7.13
CA THR A 194 14.39 3.40 -8.53
C THR A 194 13.25 2.41 -8.78
N GLU A 195 12.51 2.57 -9.85
CA GLU A 195 11.44 1.64 -10.24
C GLU A 195 11.96 0.19 -10.36
N LYS A 196 13.09 0.00 -11.02
CA LYS A 196 13.75 -1.32 -11.14
C LYS A 196 14.05 -1.90 -9.76
N LYS A 197 14.65 -1.09 -8.86
CA LYS A 197 15.00 -1.54 -7.51
C LYS A 197 13.78 -1.87 -6.67
N TYR A 198 12.69 -1.13 -6.85
CA TYR A 198 11.42 -1.42 -6.20
C TYR A 198 10.90 -2.82 -6.56
N TYR A 199 10.86 -3.14 -7.86
CA TYR A 199 10.41 -4.45 -8.32
C TYR A 199 11.35 -5.60 -7.88
N GLU A 200 12.66 -5.37 -7.81
CA GLU A 200 13.61 -6.35 -7.27
C GLU A 200 13.32 -6.65 -5.78
N ILE A 201 13.04 -5.62 -4.97
CA ILE A 201 12.72 -5.79 -3.55
C ILE A 201 11.34 -6.44 -3.38
N GLU A 202 10.35 -6.02 -4.15
CA GLU A 202 9.01 -6.62 -4.16
C GLU A 202 9.08 -8.13 -4.47
N GLU A 203 9.91 -8.54 -5.43
CA GLU A 203 10.11 -9.96 -5.74
C GLU A 203 10.78 -10.72 -4.59
N LYS A 204 11.82 -10.15 -3.96
CA LYS A 204 12.46 -10.76 -2.78
C LYS A 204 11.47 -10.88 -1.60
N MET A 205 10.60 -9.90 -1.39
CA MET A 205 9.55 -9.97 -0.37
C MET A 205 8.53 -11.07 -0.71
N ARG A 206 8.19 -11.26 -1.99
CA ARG A 206 7.31 -12.35 -2.46
C ARG A 206 7.95 -13.72 -2.23
N GLU A 207 9.24 -13.86 -2.50
CA GLU A 207 9.98 -15.08 -2.19
C GLU A 207 9.97 -15.41 -0.69
N TYR A 208 10.13 -14.39 0.16
CA TYR A 208 10.02 -14.56 1.61
C TYR A 208 8.59 -14.89 2.05
N SER A 209 7.57 -14.29 1.45
CA SER A 209 6.16 -14.63 1.66
C SER A 209 5.88 -16.11 1.36
N ASP A 210 6.37 -16.60 0.22
CA ASP A 210 6.28 -18.02 -0.14
C ASP A 210 6.98 -18.94 0.86
N PHE A 211 8.18 -18.55 1.35
CA PHE A 211 8.96 -19.30 2.32
C PHE A 211 8.27 -19.34 3.69
N SER A 212 7.81 -18.20 4.20
CA SER A 212 7.17 -18.07 5.50
C SER A 212 5.73 -18.62 5.53
N LYS A 213 5.11 -18.85 4.38
CA LYS A 213 3.68 -19.20 4.23
C LYS A 213 2.74 -18.10 4.72
N ILE A 214 3.21 -16.87 4.77
CA ILE A 214 2.40 -15.68 5.07
C ILE A 214 2.17 -14.95 3.75
N LYS A 215 0.92 -14.71 3.36
CA LYS A 215 0.59 -14.01 2.11
C LYS A 215 1.15 -12.59 2.11
N MET A 216 1.39 -12.02 0.93
CA MET A 216 2.02 -10.68 0.79
C MET A 216 1.26 -9.58 1.52
N ASP A 217 -0.07 -9.56 1.41
CA ASP A 217 -0.95 -8.59 2.09
C ASP A 217 -1.00 -8.79 3.62
N GLU A 218 -0.92 -10.04 4.10
CA GLU A 218 -0.77 -10.36 5.52
C GLU A 218 0.62 -9.95 6.03
N LEU A 219 1.67 -10.24 5.26
CA LEU A 219 3.05 -9.94 5.60
C LEU A 219 3.28 -8.42 5.74
N ASP A 220 2.70 -7.61 4.85
CA ASP A 220 2.70 -6.15 4.95
C ASP A 220 2.18 -5.70 6.32
N LEU A 221 1.03 -6.22 6.74
CA LEU A 221 0.42 -5.88 8.03
C LEU A 221 1.23 -6.37 9.23
N VAL A 222 1.85 -7.54 9.15
CA VAL A 222 2.73 -8.08 10.21
C VAL A 222 3.95 -7.22 10.40
N LEU A 223 4.64 -6.89 9.30
CA LEU A 223 5.85 -6.07 9.33
C LEU A 223 5.56 -4.65 9.81
N TRP A 224 4.41 -4.10 9.41
CA TRP A 224 3.94 -2.81 9.89
C TRP A 224 3.60 -2.86 11.39
N TYR A 225 2.83 -3.86 11.83
CA TYR A 225 2.44 -4.03 13.24
C TYR A 225 3.66 -4.12 14.16
N LYS A 226 4.71 -4.83 13.75
CA LYS A 226 5.95 -4.95 14.51
C LYS A 226 6.57 -3.58 14.85
N GLU A 227 6.44 -2.60 13.98
CA GLU A 227 7.00 -1.26 14.15
C GLU A 227 6.01 -0.28 14.82
N ALA A 228 4.74 -0.39 14.49
CA ALA A 228 3.70 0.57 14.90
C ALA A 228 2.91 0.13 16.13
N GLY A 229 2.91 -1.18 16.47
CA GLY A 229 2.14 -1.75 17.56
C GLY A 229 0.63 -1.86 17.30
N GLU A 230 0.20 -1.57 16.07
CA GLU A 230 -1.21 -1.61 15.67
C GLU A 230 -1.37 -1.94 14.19
N ILE A 231 -2.56 -2.45 13.82
CA ILE A 231 -2.98 -2.58 12.43
C ILE A 231 -3.73 -1.30 12.05
N PHE A 232 -3.18 -0.57 11.08
CA PHE A 232 -3.80 0.64 10.53
C PHE A 232 -3.77 0.59 9.00
N LYS A 233 -4.63 1.36 8.35
CA LYS A 233 -4.75 1.45 6.88
C LYS A 233 -3.43 1.57 6.13
#